data_bab5901e0bd730b6d8f5b89a86be6b13
#
_entry.id   bab5901e0bd730b6d8f5b89a86be6b13
#
_cell.length_a   1.000
_cell.length_b   1.000
_cell.length_c   1.000
_cell.angle_alpha   90.00
_cell.angle_beta   90.00
_cell.angle_gamma   90.00
#
_symmetry.space_group_name_H-M   'P 1'
#
loop_
_entity.id
_entity.type
_entity.pdbx_description
1 polymer ?
#
loop_
_entity_poly.entity_id
_entity_poly.type
_entity_poly.pdbx_seq_one_letter_code
_entity_poly.pdbx_strand_id
1 'polypeptide(L)'
;VSTASRQIRKVIPLAISSFIVSVLIFLSNVLGTFELKAYDLFSRHLNPARPSNSIVVVQIDQQSIDALSKEGITWPWPRQIYAPIVEYLSEADAVFMDILFTEPSSYGQEDDALFAEAAKRASNVYLPLFLTQQEKTPTSEDEEFIRHIAIGDRIYPALTFNSAITPVDVLKSPIKGSGNVTISPDEDGVYRRIPLVFGLKQYTIPNFILSYLIEKGWVKIAQGSIYAQDTRIPLTGGRLLIRYSKEKNPFKVFSAVDILSSYHDVSVSKDPAVQKDFFKGKVIFIGLTAAGLYDLKPTSVSSISTGTFILATALENIVNRDFIRPVSPVFVVAIMLFICFLISYFVLRSHSLVINLSIFSASLFILIVVLALLFKEAIYINTIPPVMSLVMSFIIAVAYSYAVEGRERLFLSRTFSQYMDTKVADYLLRNPNLIKPGGQVMRVAIFFADIAGFTSISEKIPADRVATMLHRILNSLTEVIIKGNGVIDKYIGDCIMAFWGAPIDTDRDEINACYSAIRCLDALDEINKGFRAEGFPEINIRIGVHSGDAIA
;
A
#
# COMPACT_ATOMS: atom_id res chain seq x y z
N VAL A 1 -18.36 25.82 25.08
CA VAL A 1 -17.60 25.27 23.96
C VAL A 1 -18.30 23.97 23.57
N SER A 2 -18.86 23.89 22.34
CA SER A 2 -19.64 22.74 21.89
C SER A 2 -18.82 21.42 21.95
N THR A 3 -19.48 20.31 22.26
CA THR A 3 -18.90 18.95 22.29
C THR A 3 -18.08 18.63 21.03
N ALA A 4 -18.52 19.15 19.87
CA ALA A 4 -17.83 19.04 18.59
C ALA A 4 -16.44 19.72 18.60
N SER A 5 -16.29 20.91 19.19
CA SER A 5 -15.02 21.62 19.27
C SER A 5 -13.98 20.88 20.16
N ARG A 6 -14.45 20.19 21.20
CA ARG A 6 -13.58 19.41 22.10
C ARG A 6 -13.10 18.10 21.45
N GLN A 7 -13.93 17.49 20.60
CA GLN A 7 -13.55 16.30 19.84
C GLN A 7 -12.53 16.64 18.75
N ILE A 8 -12.73 17.70 17.99
CA ILE A 8 -11.81 18.14 16.93
C ILE A 8 -10.42 18.41 17.48
N ARG A 9 -10.31 18.99 18.68
CA ARG A 9 -9.00 19.22 19.36
C ARG A 9 -8.24 17.93 19.67
N LYS A 10 -8.91 16.79 19.84
CA LYS A 10 -8.28 15.47 20.03
C LYS A 10 -7.96 14.78 18.70
N VAL A 11 -8.77 14.96 17.67
CA VAL A 11 -8.60 14.36 16.34
C VAL A 11 -7.35 14.89 15.64
N ILE A 12 -7.14 16.20 15.66
CA ILE A 12 -6.03 16.84 14.91
C ILE A 12 -4.65 16.26 15.29
N PRO A 13 -4.24 16.20 16.56
CA PRO A 13 -2.91 15.68 16.90
C PRO A 13 -2.76 14.19 16.57
N LEU A 14 -3.84 13.40 16.68
CA LEU A 14 -3.81 11.98 16.31
C LEU A 14 -3.70 11.79 14.80
N ALA A 15 -4.45 12.56 14.02
CA ALA A 15 -4.35 12.54 12.57
C ALA A 15 -2.96 12.97 12.08
N ILE A 16 -2.39 14.02 12.69
CA ILE A 16 -1.04 14.48 12.35
C ILE A 16 0.02 13.45 12.73
N SER A 17 -0.05 12.83 13.91
CA SER A 17 0.91 11.81 14.32
C SER A 17 0.84 10.58 13.42
N SER A 18 -0.36 10.10 13.10
CA SER A 18 -0.57 8.99 12.17
C SER A 18 -0.05 9.32 10.77
N PHE A 19 -0.30 10.53 10.30
CA PHE A 19 0.17 11.02 9.02
C PHE A 19 1.70 11.08 8.96
N ILE A 20 2.36 11.65 9.99
CA ILE A 20 3.83 11.71 10.06
C ILE A 20 4.43 10.30 9.99
N VAL A 21 3.91 9.36 10.79
CA VAL A 21 4.39 7.96 10.76
C VAL A 21 4.21 7.36 9.37
N SER A 22 3.05 7.54 8.74
CA SER A 22 2.76 7.02 7.41
C SER A 22 3.66 7.62 6.33
N VAL A 23 3.93 8.94 6.40
CA VAL A 23 4.85 9.62 5.48
C VAL A 23 6.30 9.15 5.67
N LEU A 24 6.75 8.96 6.90
CA LEU A 24 8.10 8.42 7.17
C LEU A 24 8.26 7.01 6.58
N ILE A 25 7.26 6.15 6.73
CA ILE A 25 7.25 4.81 6.11
C ILE A 25 7.26 4.91 4.59
N PHE A 26 6.47 5.83 4.01
CA PHE A 26 6.45 6.07 2.57
C PHE A 26 7.81 6.54 2.03
N LEU A 27 8.43 7.52 2.69
CA LEU A 27 9.74 8.06 2.28
C LEU A 27 10.89 7.06 2.47
N SER A 28 10.78 6.13 3.40
CA SER A 28 11.80 5.09 3.63
C SER A 28 11.88 4.04 2.52
N ASN A 29 10.89 4.00 1.61
CA ASN A 29 10.74 3.02 0.53
C ASN A 29 10.75 1.53 0.97
N VAL A 30 10.65 1.25 2.27
CA VAL A 30 10.66 -0.12 2.83
C VAL A 30 9.54 -1.00 2.23
N LEU A 31 8.44 -0.37 1.82
CA LEU A 31 7.28 -1.05 1.25
C LEU A 31 7.23 -1.00 -0.29
N GLY A 32 8.29 -0.57 -0.96
CA GLY A 32 8.36 -0.46 -2.42
C GLY A 32 8.05 -1.77 -3.15
N THR A 33 8.58 -2.89 -2.66
CA THR A 33 8.28 -4.22 -3.22
C THR A 33 6.80 -4.59 -3.11
N PHE A 34 6.12 -4.21 -2.02
CA PHE A 34 4.67 -4.44 -1.88
C PHE A 34 3.86 -3.59 -2.85
N GLU A 35 4.31 -2.36 -3.11
CA GLU A 35 3.71 -1.48 -4.12
C GLU A 35 3.79 -2.10 -5.52
N LEU A 36 4.96 -2.63 -5.90
CA LEU A 36 5.15 -3.31 -7.17
C LEU A 36 4.26 -4.56 -7.31
N LYS A 37 4.13 -5.34 -6.24
CA LYS A 37 3.22 -6.51 -6.21
C LYS A 37 1.73 -6.11 -6.27
N ALA A 38 1.34 -5.02 -5.61
CA ALA A 38 -0.02 -4.50 -5.70
C ALA A 38 -0.34 -4.03 -7.13
N TYR A 39 0.61 -3.35 -7.79
CA TYR A 39 0.51 -3.00 -9.20
C TYR A 39 0.31 -4.24 -10.09
N ASP A 40 1.11 -5.31 -9.89
CA ASP A 40 0.99 -6.55 -10.66
C ASP A 40 -0.37 -7.21 -10.47
N LEU A 41 -0.89 -7.21 -9.23
CA LEU A 41 -2.21 -7.75 -8.94
C LEU A 41 -3.30 -7.00 -9.73
N PHE A 42 -3.26 -5.67 -9.73
CA PHE A 42 -4.19 -4.86 -10.49
C PHE A 42 -4.01 -5.06 -11.99
N SER A 43 -2.77 -5.13 -12.47
CA SER A 43 -2.45 -5.34 -13.87
C SER A 43 -3.01 -6.67 -14.40
N ARG A 44 -2.84 -7.76 -13.67
CA ARG A 44 -3.34 -9.10 -14.04
C ARG A 44 -4.86 -9.19 -14.10
N HIS A 45 -5.56 -8.50 -13.18
CA HIS A 45 -7.00 -8.69 -13.02
C HIS A 45 -7.84 -7.57 -13.64
N LEU A 46 -7.32 -6.35 -13.70
CA LEU A 46 -8.09 -5.17 -14.04
C LEU A 46 -7.75 -4.57 -15.41
N ASN A 47 -6.59 -4.89 -15.99
CA ASN A 47 -6.27 -4.46 -17.34
C ASN A 47 -7.28 -5.02 -18.35
N PRO A 48 -7.64 -4.26 -19.38
CA PRO A 48 -8.54 -4.73 -20.42
C PRO A 48 -7.89 -5.86 -21.23
N ALA A 49 -8.71 -6.77 -21.73
CA ALA A 49 -8.33 -7.67 -22.80
C ALA A 49 -8.35 -6.88 -24.12
N ARG A 50 -7.22 -6.78 -24.80
CA ARG A 50 -7.11 -6.02 -26.06
C ARG A 50 -6.26 -6.80 -27.05
N PRO A 51 -6.89 -7.58 -27.94
CA PRO A 51 -6.20 -8.17 -29.06
C PRO A 51 -5.79 -7.08 -30.05
N SER A 52 -4.55 -7.12 -30.51
CA SER A 52 -4.06 -6.21 -31.54
C SER A 52 -4.36 -6.76 -32.93
N ASN A 53 -4.88 -5.91 -33.80
CA ASN A 53 -5.06 -6.22 -35.19
C ASN A 53 -3.97 -5.58 -36.09
N SER A 54 -3.19 -4.66 -35.54
CA SER A 54 -2.17 -3.88 -36.26
C SER A 54 -0.76 -4.39 -36.07
N ILE A 55 -0.52 -5.21 -35.04
CA ILE A 55 0.79 -5.76 -34.71
C ILE A 55 0.76 -7.30 -34.84
N VAL A 56 1.81 -7.84 -35.46
CA VAL A 56 2.01 -9.28 -35.64
C VAL A 56 3.40 -9.64 -35.15
N VAL A 57 3.52 -10.79 -34.51
CA VAL A 57 4.80 -11.32 -34.08
C VAL A 57 5.17 -12.55 -34.88
N VAL A 58 6.34 -12.54 -35.50
CA VAL A 58 6.95 -13.68 -36.16
C VAL A 58 8.03 -14.23 -35.26
N GLN A 59 7.89 -15.47 -34.82
CA GLN A 59 8.77 -16.10 -33.87
C GLN A 59 9.79 -17.02 -34.56
N ILE A 60 11.06 -16.84 -34.23
CA ILE A 60 12.08 -17.85 -34.49
C ILE A 60 12.01 -18.81 -33.31
N ASP A 61 11.11 -19.75 -33.43
CA ASP A 61 10.77 -20.76 -32.43
C ASP A 61 11.55 -22.07 -32.67
N GLN A 62 11.35 -23.04 -31.77
CA GLN A 62 12.01 -24.33 -31.90
C GLN A 62 11.60 -25.06 -33.17
N GLN A 63 10.35 -24.90 -33.61
CA GLN A 63 9.84 -25.49 -34.86
C GLN A 63 10.62 -24.97 -36.06
N SER A 64 10.89 -23.66 -36.10
CA SER A 64 11.69 -23.05 -37.19
C SER A 64 13.13 -23.54 -37.19
N ILE A 65 13.76 -23.68 -36.04
CA ILE A 65 15.13 -24.17 -35.91
C ILE A 65 15.21 -25.63 -36.35
N ASP A 66 14.32 -26.48 -35.89
CA ASP A 66 14.30 -27.90 -36.21
C ASP A 66 14.02 -28.15 -37.70
N ALA A 67 13.14 -27.34 -38.29
CA ALA A 67 12.83 -27.43 -39.73
C ALA A 67 14.05 -27.13 -40.61
N LEU A 68 14.71 -25.99 -40.36
CA LEU A 68 15.91 -25.60 -41.10
C LEU A 68 17.11 -26.52 -40.81
N SER A 69 17.24 -27.04 -39.60
CA SER A 69 18.27 -28.00 -39.26
C SER A 69 18.18 -29.30 -40.07
N LYS A 70 16.95 -29.75 -40.39
CA LYS A 70 16.73 -30.90 -41.29
C LYS A 70 17.20 -30.66 -42.72
N GLU A 71 17.24 -29.38 -43.12
CA GLU A 71 17.78 -28.95 -44.41
C GLU A 71 19.27 -28.64 -44.35
N GLY A 72 19.93 -28.93 -43.24
CA GLY A 72 21.36 -28.70 -43.03
C GLY A 72 21.73 -27.28 -42.60
N ILE A 73 20.75 -26.43 -42.26
CA ILE A 73 20.98 -25.06 -41.84
C ILE A 73 20.90 -25.01 -40.31
N THR A 74 22.05 -24.84 -39.68
CA THR A 74 22.16 -24.81 -38.20
C THR A 74 22.09 -23.39 -37.65
N TRP A 75 21.62 -23.25 -36.40
CA TRP A 75 21.65 -21.98 -35.68
C TRP A 75 23.07 -21.64 -35.21
N PRO A 76 23.54 -20.37 -35.27
CA PRO A 76 22.84 -19.20 -35.82
C PRO A 76 22.73 -19.28 -37.35
N TRP A 77 21.58 -18.91 -37.87
CA TRP A 77 21.30 -19.00 -39.29
C TRP A 77 22.18 -18.06 -40.12
N PRO A 78 22.57 -18.48 -41.37
CA PRO A 78 23.09 -17.54 -42.35
C PRO A 78 22.12 -16.38 -42.55
N ARG A 79 22.62 -15.16 -42.73
CA ARG A 79 21.78 -13.96 -42.88
C ARG A 79 20.91 -13.99 -44.14
N GLN A 80 21.36 -14.66 -45.17
CA GLN A 80 20.54 -14.90 -46.38
C GLN A 80 19.20 -15.58 -46.11
N ILE A 81 19.04 -16.32 -44.98
CA ILE A 81 17.77 -16.93 -44.57
C ILE A 81 16.73 -15.87 -44.16
N TYR A 82 17.16 -14.71 -43.69
CA TYR A 82 16.26 -13.61 -43.37
C TYR A 82 15.79 -12.83 -44.62
N ALA A 83 16.50 -12.95 -45.77
CA ALA A 83 16.15 -12.25 -46.98
C ALA A 83 14.73 -12.61 -47.48
N PRO A 84 14.34 -13.88 -47.68
CA PRO A 84 12.99 -14.25 -48.06
C PRO A 84 11.94 -13.84 -47.05
N ILE A 85 12.26 -13.83 -45.74
CA ILE A 85 11.33 -13.37 -44.71
C ILE A 85 11.00 -11.90 -44.90
N VAL A 86 12.01 -11.02 -45.01
CA VAL A 86 11.77 -9.57 -45.15
C VAL A 86 11.14 -9.23 -46.49
N GLU A 87 11.44 -9.96 -47.56
CA GLU A 87 10.81 -9.81 -48.87
C GLU A 87 9.31 -10.21 -48.85
N TYR A 88 8.98 -11.28 -48.14
CA TYR A 88 7.59 -11.68 -47.96
C TYR A 88 6.81 -10.64 -47.17
N LEU A 89 7.46 -10.01 -46.20
CA LEU A 89 6.87 -8.98 -45.33
C LEU A 89 7.01 -7.55 -45.90
N SER A 90 7.39 -7.37 -47.14
CA SER A 90 7.63 -6.05 -47.77
C SER A 90 6.40 -5.14 -47.82
N GLU A 91 5.18 -5.69 -47.75
CA GLU A 91 3.94 -4.91 -47.72
C GLU A 91 3.57 -4.45 -46.28
N ALA A 92 4.29 -4.92 -45.27
CA ALA A 92 4.13 -4.44 -43.89
C ALA A 92 4.58 -2.99 -43.77
N ASP A 93 4.00 -2.27 -42.85
CA ASP A 93 4.34 -0.88 -42.57
C ASP A 93 5.74 -0.73 -41.93
N ALA A 94 6.11 -1.70 -41.10
CA ALA A 94 7.46 -1.84 -40.54
C ALA A 94 7.73 -3.30 -40.15
N VAL A 95 8.99 -3.72 -40.27
CA VAL A 95 9.51 -5.02 -39.84
C VAL A 95 10.64 -4.76 -38.84
N PHE A 96 10.33 -4.96 -37.57
CA PHE A 96 11.32 -4.87 -36.49
C PHE A 96 11.98 -6.22 -36.27
N MET A 97 13.26 -6.31 -36.53
CA MET A 97 14.04 -7.52 -36.24
C MET A 97 14.75 -7.36 -34.90
N ASP A 98 14.23 -8.01 -33.87
CA ASP A 98 14.86 -8.01 -32.52
C ASP A 98 16.01 -9.01 -32.48
N ILE A 99 16.97 -8.81 -33.37
CA ILE A 99 18.17 -9.63 -33.59
C ILE A 99 19.35 -8.69 -33.84
N LEU A 100 20.41 -8.89 -33.07
CA LEU A 100 21.63 -8.07 -33.17
C LEU A 100 22.56 -8.61 -34.27
N PHE A 101 22.74 -7.85 -35.35
CA PHE A 101 23.69 -8.12 -36.42
C PHE A 101 24.92 -7.21 -36.29
N THR A 102 25.68 -7.39 -35.21
CA THR A 102 26.76 -6.49 -34.79
C THR A 102 28.16 -6.94 -35.20
N GLU A 103 28.26 -8.18 -35.72
CA GLU A 103 29.52 -8.78 -36.20
C GLU A 103 29.32 -9.27 -37.63
N PRO A 104 30.35 -9.29 -38.48
CA PRO A 104 30.28 -9.89 -39.81
C PRO A 104 29.79 -11.34 -39.75
N SER A 105 29.05 -11.75 -40.78
CA SER A 105 28.56 -13.14 -40.85
C SER A 105 29.71 -14.14 -40.89
N SER A 106 29.58 -15.22 -40.11
CA SER A 106 30.47 -16.36 -40.19
C SER A 106 30.40 -17.13 -41.50
N TYR A 107 29.39 -16.86 -42.30
CA TYR A 107 29.16 -17.44 -43.62
C TYR A 107 29.74 -16.60 -44.78
N GLY A 108 30.40 -15.48 -44.44
CA GLY A 108 31.11 -14.63 -45.38
C GLY A 108 30.37 -13.32 -45.72
N GLN A 109 31.03 -12.44 -46.45
CA GLN A 109 30.51 -11.10 -46.79
C GLN A 109 29.34 -11.14 -47.75
N GLU A 110 29.26 -12.16 -48.63
CA GLU A 110 28.08 -12.35 -49.52
C GLU A 110 26.80 -12.57 -48.74
N ASP A 111 26.88 -13.28 -47.62
CA ASP A 111 25.72 -13.55 -46.77
C ASP A 111 25.14 -12.25 -46.17
N ASP A 112 26.00 -11.34 -45.72
CA ASP A 112 25.63 -10.00 -45.28
C ASP A 112 25.04 -9.16 -46.42
N ALA A 113 25.65 -9.22 -47.60
CA ALA A 113 25.23 -8.45 -48.76
C ALA A 113 23.85 -8.88 -49.29
N LEU A 114 23.55 -10.18 -49.33
CA LEU A 114 22.26 -10.70 -49.72
C LEU A 114 21.12 -10.22 -48.83
N PHE A 115 21.35 -10.24 -47.52
CA PHE A 115 20.37 -9.71 -46.59
C PHE A 115 20.23 -8.18 -46.72
N ALA A 116 21.34 -7.46 -46.87
CA ALA A 116 21.33 -6.01 -47.09
C ALA A 116 20.51 -5.61 -48.34
N GLU A 117 20.67 -6.32 -49.45
CA GLU A 117 19.90 -6.08 -50.67
C GLU A 117 18.39 -6.36 -50.47
N ALA A 118 18.05 -7.46 -49.79
CA ALA A 118 16.67 -7.77 -49.47
C ALA A 118 16.02 -6.69 -48.54
N ALA A 119 16.73 -6.25 -47.51
CA ALA A 119 16.28 -5.17 -46.64
C ALA A 119 16.08 -3.85 -47.40
N LYS A 120 16.98 -3.53 -48.35
CA LYS A 120 16.86 -2.37 -49.22
C LYS A 120 15.63 -2.44 -50.14
N ARG A 121 15.37 -3.61 -50.72
CA ARG A 121 14.17 -3.82 -51.56
C ARG A 121 12.87 -3.73 -50.75
N ALA A 122 12.86 -4.32 -49.57
CA ALA A 122 11.71 -4.26 -48.64
C ALA A 122 11.44 -2.85 -48.13
N SER A 123 12.49 -2.04 -47.91
CA SER A 123 12.46 -0.63 -47.52
C SER A 123 11.67 -0.31 -46.23
N ASN A 124 11.39 -1.33 -45.40
CA ASN A 124 10.59 -1.22 -44.17
C ASN A 124 11.26 -1.92 -42.97
N VAL A 125 12.52 -2.32 -43.09
CA VAL A 125 13.26 -3.09 -42.07
C VAL A 125 13.91 -2.15 -41.05
N TYR A 126 13.71 -2.43 -39.77
CA TYR A 126 14.36 -1.77 -38.65
C TYR A 126 15.26 -2.78 -37.94
N LEU A 127 16.52 -2.39 -37.68
CA LEU A 127 17.47 -3.19 -36.93
C LEU A 127 17.84 -2.49 -35.62
N PRO A 128 18.05 -3.25 -34.54
CA PRO A 128 18.42 -2.68 -33.26
C PRO A 128 19.91 -2.31 -33.18
N LEU A 129 20.20 -1.37 -32.31
CA LEU A 129 21.54 -1.18 -31.74
C LEU A 129 21.50 -1.49 -30.24
N PHE A 130 22.66 -1.69 -29.65
CA PHE A 130 22.81 -1.95 -28.24
C PHE A 130 23.73 -0.91 -27.59
N LEU A 131 23.30 -0.26 -26.51
CA LEU A 131 24.09 0.68 -25.75
C LEU A 131 24.78 -0.01 -24.58
N THR A 132 26.07 0.31 -24.35
CA THR A 132 26.90 -0.31 -23.31
C THR A 132 27.66 0.70 -22.48
N GLN A 133 27.94 0.34 -21.23
CA GLN A 133 28.82 1.11 -20.33
C GLN A 133 30.33 0.90 -20.64
N GLN A 134 30.66 -0.18 -21.35
CA GLN A 134 32.03 -0.43 -21.75
C GLN A 134 32.47 0.59 -22.81
N GLU A 135 33.62 1.19 -22.64
CA GLU A 135 34.17 2.11 -23.62
C GLU A 135 34.62 1.32 -24.86
N LYS A 136 34.10 1.70 -26.01
CA LYS A 136 34.53 1.21 -27.32
C LYS A 136 34.74 2.45 -28.19
N THR A 137 35.86 2.48 -28.89
CA THR A 137 36.13 3.55 -29.86
C THR A 137 35.26 3.31 -31.08
N PRO A 138 34.31 4.20 -31.41
CA PRO A 138 33.48 4.07 -32.59
C PRO A 138 34.32 4.27 -33.86
N THR A 139 33.94 3.63 -34.94
CA THR A 139 34.45 3.93 -36.28
C THR A 139 33.82 5.24 -36.78
N SER A 140 34.37 5.82 -37.87
CA SER A 140 33.71 6.99 -38.51
C SER A 140 32.31 6.69 -39.00
N GLU A 141 32.08 5.47 -39.47
CA GLU A 141 30.76 5.00 -39.94
C GLU A 141 29.78 4.80 -38.77
N ASP A 142 30.26 4.32 -37.61
CA ASP A 142 29.46 4.26 -36.37
C ASP A 142 29.03 5.67 -35.92
N GLU A 143 29.94 6.63 -35.93
CA GLU A 143 29.61 8.01 -35.52
C GLU A 143 28.60 8.68 -36.46
N GLU A 144 28.75 8.47 -37.79
CA GLU A 144 27.81 8.97 -38.77
C GLU A 144 26.41 8.34 -38.59
N PHE A 145 26.38 7.02 -38.41
CA PHE A 145 25.13 6.30 -38.15
C PHE A 145 24.46 6.77 -36.87
N ILE A 146 25.21 6.88 -35.76
CA ILE A 146 24.69 7.38 -34.47
C ILE A 146 24.14 8.81 -34.65
N ARG A 147 24.83 9.68 -35.36
CA ARG A 147 24.37 11.04 -35.63
C ARG A 147 23.08 11.07 -36.43
N HIS A 148 22.93 10.17 -37.38
CA HIS A 148 21.73 10.06 -38.23
C HIS A 148 20.49 9.64 -37.43
N ILE A 149 20.62 8.69 -36.50
CA ILE A 149 19.50 8.19 -35.69
C ILE A 149 19.25 9.00 -34.42
N ALA A 150 20.19 9.87 -34.02
CA ALA A 150 20.06 10.69 -32.83
C ALA A 150 18.92 11.70 -32.94
N ILE A 151 18.21 11.90 -31.85
CA ILE A 151 17.16 12.90 -31.74
C ILE A 151 17.81 14.25 -31.42
N GLY A 152 17.46 15.29 -32.18
CA GLY A 152 18.03 16.62 -32.03
C GLY A 152 17.61 17.39 -30.77
N ASP A 153 16.46 17.04 -30.19
CA ASP A 153 15.91 17.71 -29.03
C ASP A 153 16.48 17.17 -27.72
N ARG A 154 16.77 18.06 -26.76
CA ARG A 154 17.22 17.67 -25.43
C ARG A 154 16.06 17.12 -24.60
N ILE A 155 16.06 15.81 -24.41
CA ILE A 155 15.23 15.12 -23.44
C ILE A 155 16.15 14.56 -22.36
N TYR A 156 15.76 14.64 -21.09
CA TYR A 156 16.50 13.97 -20.03
C TYR A 156 16.31 12.44 -20.14
N PRO A 157 17.37 11.69 -20.49
CA PRO A 157 17.28 10.26 -20.68
C PRO A 157 17.13 9.56 -19.31
N ALA A 158 16.40 8.42 -19.33
CA ALA A 158 16.29 7.57 -18.15
C ALA A 158 17.62 6.88 -17.79
N LEU A 159 18.43 6.58 -18.81
CA LEU A 159 19.70 5.88 -18.71
C LEU A 159 20.72 6.52 -19.66
N THR A 160 21.98 6.57 -19.22
CA THR A 160 23.12 7.08 -20.02
C THR A 160 24.14 5.98 -20.20
N PHE A 161 24.80 6.01 -21.36
CA PHE A 161 25.77 5.00 -21.77
C PHE A 161 27.03 5.64 -22.38
N ASN A 162 28.14 4.90 -22.40
CA ASN A 162 29.43 5.40 -22.85
C ASN A 162 29.69 5.11 -24.34
N SER A 163 29.13 4.00 -24.86
CA SER A 163 29.31 3.60 -26.26
C SER A 163 28.10 2.81 -26.80
N ALA A 164 28.08 2.65 -28.11
CA ALA A 164 27.09 1.90 -28.84
C ALA A 164 27.73 0.76 -29.64
N ILE A 165 27.02 -0.34 -29.74
CA ILE A 165 27.31 -1.46 -30.63
C ILE A 165 26.24 -1.37 -31.75
N THR A 166 26.67 -1.01 -32.94
CA THR A 166 25.82 -0.77 -34.10
C THR A 166 25.73 -2.01 -34.99
N PRO A 167 24.75 -2.11 -35.89
CA PRO A 167 24.78 -3.12 -36.95
C PRO A 167 26.06 -3.02 -37.79
N VAL A 168 26.45 -4.13 -38.43
CA VAL A 168 27.59 -4.12 -39.37
C VAL A 168 27.36 -3.12 -40.52
N ASP A 169 28.46 -2.55 -41.02
CA ASP A 169 28.43 -1.38 -41.91
C ASP A 169 27.56 -1.59 -43.16
N VAL A 170 27.60 -2.77 -43.75
CA VAL A 170 26.80 -3.11 -44.94
C VAL A 170 25.26 -3.02 -44.70
N LEU A 171 24.83 -3.17 -43.45
CA LEU A 171 23.43 -3.09 -43.03
C LEU A 171 22.98 -1.68 -42.59
N LYS A 172 23.88 -0.76 -42.33
CA LYS A 172 23.54 0.59 -41.84
C LYS A 172 22.76 1.44 -42.83
N SER A 173 23.12 1.35 -44.10
CA SER A 173 22.45 2.12 -45.20
C SER A 173 21.15 1.52 -45.67
N PRO A 174 21.00 0.17 -45.83
CA PRO A 174 19.78 -0.46 -46.34
C PRO A 174 18.57 -0.41 -45.44
N ILE A 175 18.78 -0.29 -44.15
CA ILE A 175 17.68 -0.31 -43.14
C ILE A 175 16.94 1.02 -43.11
N LYS A 176 15.65 0.94 -42.74
CA LYS A 176 14.77 2.09 -42.65
C LYS A 176 15.06 2.94 -41.42
N GLY A 177 15.46 2.28 -40.32
CA GLY A 177 15.78 2.97 -39.06
C GLY A 177 16.36 2.05 -38.00
N SER A 178 16.82 2.64 -36.90
CA SER A 178 17.43 1.93 -35.78
C SER A 178 17.14 2.64 -34.47
N GLY A 179 17.30 1.90 -33.39
CA GLY A 179 17.20 2.42 -32.03
C GLY A 179 17.64 1.41 -31.00
N ASN A 180 17.75 1.85 -29.75
CA ASN A 180 18.22 0.98 -28.68
C ASN A 180 17.13 0.03 -28.19
N VAL A 181 17.49 -1.27 -28.06
CA VAL A 181 16.58 -2.32 -27.56
C VAL A 181 16.76 -2.60 -26.07
N THR A 182 17.67 -1.93 -25.40
CA THR A 182 17.91 -2.17 -23.98
C THR A 182 16.67 -1.92 -23.14
N ILE A 183 16.23 -2.95 -22.43
CA ILE A 183 15.14 -2.88 -21.46
C ILE A 183 15.71 -3.23 -20.09
N SER A 184 15.39 -2.46 -19.07
CA SER A 184 15.80 -2.74 -17.69
C SER A 184 14.58 -3.05 -16.83
N PRO A 185 14.65 -4.08 -15.98
CA PRO A 185 13.58 -4.38 -15.04
C PRO A 185 13.48 -3.34 -13.92
N ASP A 186 12.40 -3.39 -13.17
CA ASP A 186 12.30 -2.76 -11.87
C ASP A 186 13.16 -3.51 -10.82
N GLU A 187 13.26 -3.00 -9.60
CA GLU A 187 14.13 -3.54 -8.53
C GLU A 187 13.86 -5.02 -8.19
N ASP A 188 12.65 -5.51 -8.44
CA ASP A 188 12.24 -6.90 -8.21
C ASP A 188 12.43 -7.83 -9.44
N GLY A 189 13.10 -7.35 -10.48
CA GLY A 189 13.37 -8.11 -11.70
C GLY A 189 12.22 -8.15 -12.72
N VAL A 190 11.09 -7.47 -12.47
CA VAL A 190 9.92 -7.48 -13.34
C VAL A 190 9.93 -6.28 -14.30
N TYR A 191 9.64 -6.53 -15.58
CA TYR A 191 9.63 -5.52 -16.63
C TYR A 191 8.25 -4.85 -16.72
N ARG A 192 8.09 -3.72 -16.02
CA ARG A 192 6.86 -2.91 -16.04
C ARG A 192 7.00 -1.63 -16.82
N ARG A 193 8.24 -1.18 -17.01
CA ARG A 193 8.57 0.12 -17.61
C ARG A 193 9.58 -0.04 -18.73
N ILE A 194 9.47 0.84 -19.73
CA ILE A 194 10.43 0.91 -20.83
C ILE A 194 10.94 2.34 -20.97
N PRO A 195 12.27 2.55 -21.08
CA PRO A 195 12.83 3.83 -21.47
C PRO A 195 12.50 4.13 -22.92
N LEU A 196 12.07 5.34 -23.23
CA LEU A 196 11.82 5.76 -24.62
C LEU A 196 13.01 6.46 -25.27
N VAL A 197 13.91 7.02 -24.45
CA VAL A 197 15.13 7.69 -24.90
C VAL A 197 16.30 7.35 -24.00
N PHE A 198 17.49 7.37 -24.57
CA PHE A 198 18.75 7.05 -23.91
C PHE A 198 19.80 8.12 -24.18
N GLY A 199 20.67 8.38 -23.22
CA GLY A 199 21.84 9.23 -23.40
C GLY A 199 23.03 8.44 -23.90
N LEU A 200 23.70 8.94 -24.93
CA LEU A 200 24.99 8.44 -25.41
C LEU A 200 25.91 9.65 -25.62
N LYS A 201 26.78 9.93 -24.64
CA LYS A 201 27.61 11.13 -24.66
C LYS A 201 26.76 12.40 -24.89
N GLN A 202 26.95 13.12 -25.99
CA GLN A 202 26.18 14.30 -26.39
C GLN A 202 24.88 13.98 -27.15
N TYR A 203 24.64 12.71 -27.49
CA TYR A 203 23.51 12.29 -28.30
C TYR A 203 22.36 11.77 -27.45
N THR A 204 21.14 12.01 -27.91
CA THR A 204 19.93 11.35 -27.40
C THR A 204 19.49 10.28 -28.41
N ILE A 205 19.54 9.01 -28.00
CA ILE A 205 19.23 7.86 -28.86
C ILE A 205 17.80 7.40 -28.56
N PRO A 206 16.94 7.24 -29.58
CA PRO A 206 15.59 6.71 -29.39
C PRO A 206 15.60 5.23 -28.99
N ASN A 207 14.55 4.82 -28.29
CA ASN A 207 14.21 3.42 -28.20
C ASN A 207 13.88 2.87 -29.60
N PHE A 208 14.07 1.58 -29.81
CA PHE A 208 13.88 0.90 -31.10
C PHE A 208 12.51 1.21 -31.74
N ILE A 209 11.43 1.17 -30.95
CA ILE A 209 10.07 1.49 -31.44
C ILE A 209 9.85 2.99 -31.65
N LEU A 210 10.57 3.84 -30.91
CA LEU A 210 10.37 5.28 -30.99
C LEU A 210 10.89 5.86 -32.30
N SER A 211 11.95 5.29 -32.88
CA SER A 211 12.48 5.70 -34.19
C SER A 211 11.42 5.65 -35.29
N TYR A 212 10.66 4.56 -35.37
CA TYR A 212 9.54 4.39 -36.28
C TYR A 212 8.42 5.39 -36.02
N LEU A 213 8.04 5.57 -34.74
CA LEU A 213 6.95 6.47 -34.36
C LEU A 213 7.25 7.93 -34.71
N ILE A 214 8.52 8.33 -34.61
CA ILE A 214 9.00 9.67 -35.00
C ILE A 214 8.95 9.80 -36.52
N GLU A 215 9.46 8.81 -37.29
CA GLU A 215 9.46 8.81 -38.75
C GLU A 215 8.03 8.92 -39.32
N LYS A 216 7.09 8.18 -38.72
CA LYS A 216 5.67 8.26 -39.10
C LYS A 216 4.96 9.55 -38.67
N GLY A 217 5.63 10.41 -37.90
CA GLY A 217 5.01 11.62 -37.37
C GLY A 217 3.94 11.35 -36.31
N TRP A 218 3.88 10.14 -35.75
CA TRP A 218 2.92 9.76 -34.71
C TRP A 218 3.39 10.22 -33.34
N VAL A 219 4.67 10.46 -33.20
CA VAL A 219 5.28 11.02 -31.99
C VAL A 219 6.04 12.27 -32.33
N LYS A 220 5.87 13.30 -31.50
CA LYS A 220 6.61 14.55 -31.53
C LYS A 220 7.35 14.76 -30.22
N ILE A 221 8.54 15.33 -30.31
CA ILE A 221 9.34 15.70 -29.18
C ILE A 221 9.35 17.23 -29.09
N ALA A 222 8.91 17.77 -27.98
CA ALA A 222 8.87 19.21 -27.79
C ALA A 222 9.05 19.56 -26.30
N GLN A 223 9.82 20.59 -26.02
CA GLN A 223 10.05 21.13 -24.66
C GLN A 223 10.46 20.05 -23.63
N GLY A 224 11.30 19.10 -24.02
CA GLY A 224 11.77 18.04 -23.15
C GLY A 224 10.72 16.95 -22.81
N SER A 225 9.62 16.91 -23.54
CA SER A 225 8.53 15.93 -23.38
C SER A 225 8.24 15.23 -24.70
N ILE A 226 7.71 14.01 -24.60
CA ILE A 226 7.32 13.18 -25.74
C ILE A 226 5.79 13.20 -25.83
N TYR A 227 5.28 13.44 -27.03
CA TYR A 227 3.84 13.50 -27.31
C TYR A 227 3.46 12.48 -28.38
N ALA A 228 2.45 11.65 -28.10
CA ALA A 228 1.77 10.84 -29.08
C ALA A 228 0.62 11.69 -29.66
N GLN A 229 0.82 12.21 -30.88
CA GLN A 229 0.00 13.27 -31.46
C GLN A 229 -0.05 14.49 -30.48
N ASP A 230 -1.23 14.78 -29.92
CA ASP A 230 -1.42 15.89 -28.97
C ASP A 230 -1.43 15.42 -27.49
N THR A 231 -1.26 14.14 -27.24
CA THR A 231 -1.29 13.56 -25.88
C THR A 231 0.13 13.39 -25.36
N ARG A 232 0.45 14.07 -24.25
CA ARG A 232 1.74 13.88 -23.58
C ARG A 232 1.86 12.45 -23.05
N ILE A 233 2.95 11.77 -23.39
CA ILE A 233 3.25 10.44 -22.84
C ILE A 233 3.68 10.60 -21.37
N PRO A 234 3.01 9.93 -20.42
CA PRO A 234 3.35 10.04 -19.01
C PRO A 234 4.61 9.22 -18.71
N LEU A 235 5.73 9.89 -18.51
CA LEU A 235 7.00 9.26 -18.13
C LEU A 235 7.27 9.43 -16.65
N THR A 236 7.66 8.36 -15.99
CA THR A 236 8.16 8.39 -14.60
C THR A 236 9.64 8.03 -14.62
N GLY A 237 10.50 8.98 -14.22
CA GLY A 237 11.95 8.80 -14.31
C GLY A 237 12.42 8.51 -15.74
N GLY A 238 11.82 9.13 -16.77
CA GLY A 238 12.14 8.92 -18.17
C GLY A 238 11.64 7.59 -18.78
N ARG A 239 10.84 6.81 -18.04
CA ARG A 239 10.33 5.50 -18.48
C ARG A 239 8.81 5.52 -18.61
N LEU A 240 8.29 4.90 -19.66
CA LEU A 240 6.87 4.64 -19.87
C LEU A 240 6.44 3.43 -19.04
N LEU A 241 5.38 3.55 -18.27
CA LEU A 241 4.73 2.44 -17.58
C LEU A 241 3.84 1.69 -18.58
N ILE A 242 4.18 0.43 -18.85
CA ILE A 242 3.52 -0.38 -19.89
C ILE A 242 2.18 -0.90 -19.37
N ARG A 243 1.13 -0.70 -20.14
CA ARG A 243 -0.19 -1.29 -19.88
C ARG A 243 -0.32 -2.60 -20.65
N TYR A 244 0.05 -3.70 -20.01
CA TYR A 244 -0.06 -5.02 -20.60
C TYR A 244 -1.52 -5.44 -20.75
N SER A 245 -1.83 -6.15 -21.85
CA SER A 245 -3.13 -6.78 -22.04
C SER A 245 -3.34 -7.91 -21.04
N LYS A 246 -4.59 -8.10 -20.58
CA LYS A 246 -5.00 -9.28 -19.81
C LYS A 246 -4.97 -10.56 -20.65
N GLU A 247 -5.06 -10.45 -21.97
CA GLU A 247 -4.97 -11.60 -22.86
C GLU A 247 -3.57 -12.22 -22.83
N LYS A 248 -3.52 -13.55 -22.81
CA LYS A 248 -2.27 -14.29 -22.81
C LYS A 248 -1.48 -14.08 -24.10
N ASN A 249 -2.18 -13.97 -25.25
CA ASN A 249 -1.61 -13.75 -26.58
C ASN A 249 -2.38 -12.61 -27.27
N PRO A 250 -2.08 -11.33 -26.98
CA PRO A 250 -2.80 -10.20 -27.58
C PRO A 250 -2.42 -9.97 -29.05
N PHE A 251 -1.33 -10.57 -29.54
CA PHE A 251 -0.85 -10.44 -30.90
C PHE A 251 -1.10 -11.73 -31.69
N LYS A 252 -1.32 -11.59 -33.00
CA LYS A 252 -1.27 -12.74 -33.90
C LYS A 252 0.18 -13.18 -34.04
N VAL A 253 0.42 -14.47 -33.90
CA VAL A 253 1.77 -15.06 -33.91
C VAL A 253 1.88 -16.02 -35.08
N PHE A 254 3.00 -15.99 -35.80
CA PHE A 254 3.41 -16.95 -36.82
C PHE A 254 4.82 -17.47 -36.49
N SER A 255 5.10 -18.69 -36.87
CA SER A 255 6.46 -19.23 -36.90
C SER A 255 7.25 -18.67 -38.07
N ALA A 256 8.55 -18.46 -37.94
CA ALA A 256 9.40 -18.00 -39.04
C ALA A 256 9.41 -19.01 -40.19
N VAL A 257 9.31 -20.31 -39.91
CA VAL A 257 9.22 -21.36 -40.92
C VAL A 257 7.92 -21.28 -41.72
N ASP A 258 6.81 -20.82 -41.11
CA ASP A 258 5.55 -20.62 -41.85
C ASP A 258 5.68 -19.51 -42.90
N ILE A 259 6.42 -18.45 -42.59
CA ILE A 259 6.71 -17.35 -43.52
C ILE A 259 7.64 -17.84 -44.65
N LEU A 260 8.70 -18.58 -44.31
CA LEU A 260 9.63 -19.15 -45.29
C LEU A 260 8.93 -20.12 -46.23
N SER A 261 8.10 -21.01 -45.71
CA SER A 261 7.30 -21.96 -46.51
C SER A 261 6.32 -21.22 -47.42
N SER A 262 5.65 -20.18 -46.90
CA SER A 262 4.73 -19.36 -47.71
C SER A 262 5.45 -18.59 -48.82
N TYR A 263 6.67 -18.08 -48.57
CA TYR A 263 7.50 -17.46 -49.60
C TYR A 263 7.86 -18.47 -50.70
N HIS A 264 8.27 -19.69 -50.30
CA HIS A 264 8.59 -20.75 -51.22
C HIS A 264 7.35 -21.16 -52.06
N ASP A 265 6.18 -21.34 -51.44
CA ASP A 265 4.94 -21.71 -52.12
C ASP A 265 4.59 -20.69 -53.20
N VAL A 266 4.68 -19.38 -52.91
CA VAL A 266 4.47 -18.32 -53.90
C VAL A 266 5.50 -18.42 -55.03
N SER A 267 6.77 -18.71 -54.76
CA SER A 267 7.84 -18.82 -55.77
C SER A 267 7.60 -19.97 -56.74
N VAL A 268 6.91 -21.03 -56.29
CA VAL A 268 6.54 -22.19 -57.12
C VAL A 268 5.08 -22.17 -57.57
N SER A 269 4.42 -21.01 -57.49
CA SER A 269 3.02 -20.78 -57.90
C SER A 269 2.00 -21.65 -57.16
N LYS A 270 2.27 -21.98 -55.89
CA LYS A 270 1.33 -22.63 -54.97
C LYS A 270 0.64 -21.59 -54.10
N ASP A 271 -0.52 -21.94 -53.58
CA ASP A 271 -1.24 -21.10 -52.63
C ASP A 271 -0.56 -21.16 -51.28
N PRO A 272 -0.08 -20.03 -50.72
CA PRO A 272 0.66 -20.02 -49.47
C PRO A 272 -0.27 -20.22 -48.27
N ALA A 273 0.24 -20.87 -47.21
CA ALA A 273 -0.50 -21.05 -45.98
C ALA A 273 -0.82 -19.72 -45.28
N VAL A 274 0.07 -18.73 -45.40
CA VAL A 274 -0.13 -17.37 -44.88
C VAL A 274 -0.09 -16.40 -46.06
N GLN A 275 -1.22 -15.77 -46.36
CA GLN A 275 -1.32 -14.83 -47.49
C GLN A 275 -0.49 -13.57 -47.25
N LYS A 276 0.24 -13.10 -48.28
CA LYS A 276 1.10 -11.91 -48.18
C LYS A 276 0.31 -10.65 -47.80
N ASP A 277 -0.89 -10.49 -48.38
CA ASP A 277 -1.80 -9.36 -48.13
C ASP A 277 -2.21 -9.24 -46.63
N PHE A 278 -2.12 -10.34 -45.87
CA PHE A 278 -2.39 -10.31 -44.44
C PHE A 278 -1.50 -9.32 -43.68
N PHE A 279 -0.27 -9.11 -44.15
CA PHE A 279 0.72 -8.25 -43.52
C PHE A 279 0.62 -6.79 -43.96
N LYS A 280 -0.19 -6.48 -44.96
CA LYS A 280 -0.31 -5.12 -45.50
C LYS A 280 -0.71 -4.11 -44.44
N GLY A 281 0.13 -3.07 -44.29
CA GLY A 281 -0.08 -1.99 -43.32
C GLY A 281 0.05 -2.38 -41.84
N LYS A 282 0.54 -3.59 -41.55
CA LYS A 282 0.79 -4.03 -40.17
C LYS A 282 2.24 -3.80 -39.75
N VAL A 283 2.47 -3.70 -38.45
CA VAL A 283 3.80 -3.68 -37.88
C VAL A 283 4.18 -5.09 -37.42
N ILE A 284 5.31 -5.57 -37.90
CA ILE A 284 5.78 -6.92 -37.66
C ILE A 284 6.98 -6.88 -36.72
N PHE A 285 6.95 -7.69 -35.67
CA PHE A 285 8.10 -7.93 -34.82
C PHE A 285 8.62 -9.34 -35.04
N ILE A 286 9.91 -9.46 -35.40
CA ILE A 286 10.60 -10.75 -35.54
C ILE A 286 11.53 -10.91 -34.35
N GLY A 287 11.39 -11.99 -33.57
CA GLY A 287 12.22 -12.24 -32.41
C GLY A 287 12.40 -13.70 -32.07
N LEU A 288 13.38 -13.95 -31.21
CA LEU A 288 13.78 -15.29 -30.77
C LEU A 288 12.89 -15.79 -29.65
N THR A 289 12.34 -17.00 -29.82
CA THR A 289 11.49 -17.66 -28.82
C THR A 289 11.82 -19.14 -28.61
N ALA A 290 12.82 -19.68 -29.34
CA ALA A 290 13.27 -21.04 -29.16
C ALA A 290 13.94 -21.27 -27.81
N ALA A 291 13.73 -22.43 -27.20
CA ALA A 291 14.28 -22.79 -25.91
C ALA A 291 15.83 -22.63 -25.88
N GLY A 292 16.34 -21.91 -24.88
CA GLY A 292 17.77 -21.62 -24.73
C GLY A 292 18.30 -20.42 -25.51
N LEU A 293 17.51 -19.84 -26.41
CA LEU A 293 17.90 -18.66 -27.20
C LEU A 293 17.21 -17.36 -26.73
N TYR A 294 16.10 -17.47 -25.99
CA TYR A 294 15.37 -16.31 -25.51
C TYR A 294 15.76 -15.95 -24.08
N ASP A 295 15.80 -14.68 -23.83
CA ASP A 295 15.98 -14.10 -22.49
C ASP A 295 14.62 -13.93 -21.82
N LEU A 296 14.38 -14.72 -20.77
CA LEU A 296 13.13 -14.68 -20.02
C LEU A 296 12.97 -13.35 -19.30
N LYS A 297 11.93 -12.61 -19.64
CA LYS A 297 11.61 -11.31 -19.06
C LYS A 297 10.24 -11.36 -18.37
N PRO A 298 10.19 -11.56 -17.04
CA PRO A 298 8.92 -11.52 -16.34
C PRO A 298 8.28 -10.13 -16.43
N THR A 299 6.96 -10.11 -16.69
CA THR A 299 6.16 -8.88 -16.76
C THR A 299 5.10 -8.87 -15.66
N SER A 300 4.39 -7.75 -15.49
CA SER A 300 3.30 -7.65 -14.50
C SER A 300 2.16 -8.65 -14.72
N VAL A 301 2.01 -9.22 -15.91
CA VAL A 301 0.92 -10.15 -16.27
C VAL A 301 1.39 -11.59 -16.52
N SER A 302 2.66 -11.79 -16.85
CA SER A 302 3.23 -13.09 -17.19
C SER A 302 4.61 -13.27 -16.57
N SER A 303 4.89 -14.47 -16.05
CA SER A 303 6.22 -14.85 -15.57
C SER A 303 7.21 -15.15 -16.70
N ILE A 304 6.70 -15.39 -17.90
CA ILE A 304 7.47 -15.74 -19.08
C ILE A 304 7.03 -14.84 -20.24
N SER A 305 7.91 -13.95 -20.66
CA SER A 305 7.70 -13.09 -21.82
C SER A 305 9.03 -12.88 -22.54
N THR A 306 8.99 -12.37 -23.76
CA THR A 306 10.17 -12.03 -24.57
C THR A 306 10.32 -10.53 -24.68
N GLY A 307 11.55 -10.05 -24.95
CA GLY A 307 11.82 -8.63 -25.20
C GLY A 307 10.95 -8.07 -26.34
N THR A 308 10.82 -8.84 -27.39
CA THR A 308 9.96 -8.55 -28.56
C THR A 308 8.52 -8.27 -28.17
N PHE A 309 7.95 -9.05 -27.24
CA PHE A 309 6.58 -8.89 -26.77
C PHE A 309 6.40 -7.61 -25.94
N ILE A 310 7.40 -7.26 -25.15
CA ILE A 310 7.42 -6.02 -24.38
C ILE A 310 7.46 -4.80 -25.30
N LEU A 311 8.31 -4.84 -26.35
CA LEU A 311 8.42 -3.78 -27.35
C LEU A 311 7.12 -3.62 -28.14
N ALA A 312 6.53 -4.73 -28.59
CA ALA A 312 5.26 -4.73 -29.30
C ALA A 312 4.12 -4.12 -28.44
N THR A 313 4.05 -4.49 -27.16
CA THR A 313 3.05 -3.93 -26.24
C THR A 313 3.27 -2.44 -26.00
N ALA A 314 4.51 -2.01 -25.82
CA ALA A 314 4.83 -0.59 -25.66
C ALA A 314 4.48 0.24 -26.91
N LEU A 315 4.77 -0.28 -28.10
CA LEU A 315 4.36 0.34 -29.36
C LEU A 315 2.83 0.49 -29.42
N GLU A 316 2.10 -0.56 -29.10
CA GLU A 316 0.64 -0.54 -29.12
C GLU A 316 0.06 0.46 -28.13
N ASN A 317 0.63 0.55 -26.93
CA ASN A 317 0.21 1.57 -25.96
C ASN A 317 0.39 2.99 -26.50
N ILE A 318 1.49 3.25 -27.21
CA ILE A 318 1.76 4.59 -27.78
C ILE A 318 0.81 4.89 -28.94
N VAL A 319 0.63 3.97 -29.87
CA VAL A 319 -0.25 4.12 -31.03
C VAL A 319 -1.70 4.35 -30.60
N ASN A 320 -2.19 3.56 -29.66
CA ASN A 320 -3.55 3.66 -29.14
C ASN A 320 -3.71 4.74 -28.04
N ARG A 321 -2.62 5.42 -27.64
CA ARG A 321 -2.61 6.41 -26.54
C ARG A 321 -3.16 5.83 -25.23
N ASP A 322 -2.92 4.55 -25.02
CA ASP A 322 -3.40 3.80 -23.87
C ASP A 322 -2.35 3.79 -22.75
N PHE A 323 -2.25 4.91 -22.06
CA PHE A 323 -1.24 5.13 -21.04
C PHE A 323 -1.81 5.00 -19.63
N ILE A 324 -1.10 4.28 -18.76
CA ILE A 324 -1.31 4.40 -17.32
C ILE A 324 -0.75 5.74 -16.87
N ARG A 325 -1.58 6.54 -16.21
CA ARG A 325 -1.25 7.88 -15.71
C ARG A 325 -0.99 7.81 -14.21
N PRO A 326 0.27 7.78 -13.76
CA PRO A 326 0.58 7.84 -12.34
C PRO A 326 0.18 9.18 -11.76
N VAL A 327 -0.49 9.15 -10.62
CA VAL A 327 -0.88 10.36 -9.89
C VAL A 327 0.34 10.95 -9.19
N SER A 328 0.45 12.27 -9.18
CA SER A 328 1.56 12.98 -8.53
C SER A 328 1.68 12.60 -7.03
N PRO A 329 2.90 12.41 -6.50
CA PRO A 329 3.13 12.13 -5.09
C PRO A 329 2.48 13.13 -4.14
N VAL A 330 2.35 14.39 -4.53
CA VAL A 330 1.69 15.42 -3.74
C VAL A 330 0.21 15.10 -3.48
N PHE A 331 -0.50 14.61 -4.50
CA PHE A 331 -1.89 14.17 -4.34
C PHE A 331 -2.01 12.90 -3.48
N VAL A 332 -1.05 11.97 -3.61
CA VAL A 332 -1.01 10.77 -2.75
C VAL A 332 -0.85 11.18 -1.28
N VAL A 333 0.05 12.11 -0.98
CA VAL A 333 0.25 12.66 0.38
C VAL A 333 -1.01 13.36 0.89
N ALA A 334 -1.72 14.12 0.05
CA ALA A 334 -2.99 14.75 0.43
C ALA A 334 -4.09 13.70 0.76
N ILE A 335 -4.17 12.61 -0.01
CA ILE A 335 -5.07 11.49 0.26
C ILE A 335 -4.72 10.83 1.59
N MET A 336 -3.44 10.59 1.87
CA MET A 336 -2.97 10.04 3.14
C MET A 336 -3.41 10.90 4.33
N LEU A 337 -3.24 12.22 4.25
CA LEU A 337 -3.66 13.15 5.30
C LEU A 337 -5.19 13.11 5.51
N PHE A 338 -5.95 13.09 4.43
CA PHE A 338 -7.41 13.01 4.48
C PHE A 338 -7.88 11.72 5.15
N ILE A 339 -7.28 10.57 4.79
CA ILE A 339 -7.60 9.27 5.40
C ILE A 339 -7.27 9.29 6.89
N CYS A 340 -6.11 9.80 7.30
CA CYS A 340 -5.72 9.88 8.69
C CYS A 340 -6.71 10.72 9.51
N PHE A 341 -7.17 11.84 8.97
CA PHE A 341 -8.17 12.68 9.63
C PHE A 341 -9.53 11.97 9.74
N LEU A 342 -10.00 11.36 8.65
CA LEU A 342 -11.30 10.69 8.58
C LEU A 342 -11.38 9.52 9.58
N ILE A 343 -10.39 8.64 9.56
CA ILE A 343 -10.35 7.46 10.44
C ILE A 343 -10.23 7.87 11.91
N SER A 344 -9.33 8.80 12.24
CA SER A 344 -9.19 9.31 13.61
C SER A 344 -10.50 9.92 14.11
N TYR A 345 -11.23 10.65 13.26
CA TYR A 345 -12.52 11.25 13.62
C TYR A 345 -13.58 10.20 13.94
N PHE A 346 -13.75 9.19 13.09
CA PHE A 346 -14.78 8.18 13.29
C PHE A 346 -14.48 7.25 14.46
N VAL A 347 -13.21 6.84 14.63
CA VAL A 347 -12.79 5.97 15.73
C VAL A 347 -12.96 6.66 17.08
N LEU A 348 -12.61 7.94 17.23
CA LEU A 348 -12.78 8.68 18.48
C LEU A 348 -14.26 9.00 18.80
N ARG A 349 -15.16 8.94 17.84
CA ARG A 349 -16.58 9.12 18.05
C ARG A 349 -17.28 7.87 18.57
N SER A 350 -16.72 6.70 18.29
CA SER A 350 -17.28 5.41 18.71
C SER A 350 -16.52 4.85 19.89
N HIS A 351 -17.27 4.43 20.94
CA HIS A 351 -16.72 3.76 22.13
C HIS A 351 -16.78 2.23 22.02
N SER A 352 -17.27 1.68 20.89
CA SER A 352 -17.39 0.24 20.67
C SER A 352 -16.32 -0.26 19.73
N LEU A 353 -15.53 -1.27 20.19
CA LEU A 353 -14.53 -1.93 19.35
C LEU A 353 -15.13 -2.56 18.09
N VAL A 354 -16.31 -3.15 18.19
CA VAL A 354 -17.00 -3.79 17.06
C VAL A 354 -17.33 -2.75 15.99
N ILE A 355 -17.86 -1.58 16.40
CA ILE A 355 -18.17 -0.49 15.48
C ILE A 355 -16.87 0.03 14.83
N ASN A 356 -15.80 0.20 15.60
CA ASN A 356 -14.53 0.68 15.07
C ASN A 356 -13.90 -0.31 14.06
N LEU A 357 -13.97 -1.62 14.32
CA LEU A 357 -13.55 -2.64 13.36
C LEU A 357 -14.42 -2.65 12.10
N SER A 358 -15.72 -2.43 12.24
CA SER A 358 -16.63 -2.32 11.09
C SER A 358 -16.31 -1.09 10.23
N ILE A 359 -16.04 0.05 10.85
CA ILE A 359 -15.60 1.28 10.15
C ILE A 359 -14.29 1.03 9.41
N PHE A 360 -13.31 0.42 10.08
CA PHE A 360 -12.01 0.09 9.46
C PHE A 360 -12.19 -0.81 8.25
N SER A 361 -12.92 -1.93 8.40
CA SER A 361 -13.14 -2.90 7.31
C SER A 361 -13.89 -2.29 6.14
N ALA A 362 -14.93 -1.50 6.41
CA ALA A 362 -15.69 -0.79 5.37
C ALA A 362 -14.81 0.25 4.64
N SER A 363 -14.01 1.02 5.38
CA SER A 363 -13.11 2.03 4.81
C SER A 363 -12.02 1.38 3.96
N LEU A 364 -11.44 0.26 4.40
CA LEU A 364 -10.44 -0.49 3.65
C LEU A 364 -11.05 -1.06 2.36
N PHE A 365 -12.23 -1.64 2.44
CA PHE A 365 -12.94 -2.16 1.27
C PHE A 365 -13.24 -1.05 0.25
N ILE A 366 -13.80 0.07 0.70
CA ILE A 366 -14.10 1.22 -0.16
C ILE A 366 -12.81 1.74 -0.80
N LEU A 367 -11.73 1.88 -0.04
CA LEU A 367 -10.43 2.34 -0.57
C LEU A 367 -9.93 1.42 -1.68
N ILE A 368 -9.92 0.10 -1.45
CA ILE A 368 -9.47 -0.88 -2.47
C ILE A 368 -10.35 -0.81 -3.71
N VAL A 369 -11.67 -0.72 -3.56
CA VAL A 369 -12.60 -0.61 -4.69
C VAL A 369 -12.35 0.68 -5.49
N VAL A 370 -12.17 1.81 -4.82
CA VAL A 370 -11.86 3.09 -5.49
C VAL A 370 -10.54 3.02 -6.26
N LEU A 371 -9.48 2.49 -5.64
CA LEU A 371 -8.19 2.31 -6.30
C LEU A 371 -8.29 1.38 -7.52
N ALA A 372 -9.04 0.30 -7.41
CA ALA A 372 -9.29 -0.64 -8.51
C ALA A 372 -10.07 0.00 -9.67
N LEU A 373 -11.09 0.80 -9.37
CA LEU A 373 -11.86 1.51 -10.39
C LEU A 373 -11.01 2.57 -11.12
N LEU A 374 -10.21 3.33 -10.38
CA LEU A 374 -9.29 4.30 -10.98
C LEU A 374 -8.23 3.61 -11.85
N PHE A 375 -7.72 2.45 -11.43
CA PHE A 375 -6.76 1.68 -12.22
C PHE A 375 -7.38 1.19 -13.56
N LYS A 376 -8.65 0.79 -13.56
CA LYS A 376 -9.37 0.45 -14.81
C LYS A 376 -9.40 1.62 -15.79
N GLU A 377 -9.56 2.84 -15.29
CA GLU A 377 -9.54 4.08 -16.08
C GLU A 377 -8.10 4.56 -16.39
N ALA A 378 -7.12 3.67 -16.23
CA ALA A 378 -5.70 3.96 -16.44
C ALA A 378 -5.13 5.07 -15.54
N ILE A 379 -5.74 5.33 -14.39
CA ILE A 379 -5.23 6.24 -13.35
C ILE A 379 -4.61 5.38 -12.25
N TYR A 380 -3.30 5.51 -12.05
CA TYR A 380 -2.58 4.76 -11.04
C TYR A 380 -2.22 5.63 -9.84
N ILE A 381 -2.79 5.28 -8.69
CA ILE A 381 -2.42 5.82 -7.39
C ILE A 381 -1.60 4.74 -6.68
N ASN A 382 -0.47 5.12 -6.10
CA ASN A 382 0.29 4.21 -5.25
C ASN A 382 -0.65 3.62 -4.19
N THR A 383 -0.76 2.29 -4.16
CA THR A 383 -1.79 1.58 -3.38
C THR A 383 -1.41 1.48 -1.91
N ILE A 384 -0.14 1.20 -1.63
CA ILE A 384 0.33 0.92 -0.27
C ILE A 384 0.29 2.14 0.65
N PRO A 385 0.71 3.35 0.25
CA PRO A 385 0.71 4.51 1.15
C PRO A 385 -0.67 4.88 1.73
N PRO A 386 -1.77 4.97 0.95
CA PRO A 386 -3.10 5.19 1.49
C PRO A 386 -3.58 4.06 2.41
N VAL A 387 -3.31 2.79 2.07
CA VAL A 387 -3.66 1.64 2.90
C VAL A 387 -2.92 1.68 4.23
N MET A 388 -1.62 1.96 4.21
CA MET A 388 -0.81 2.11 5.44
C MET A 388 -1.29 3.27 6.30
N SER A 389 -1.69 4.40 5.70
CA SER A 389 -2.25 5.53 6.42
C SER A 389 -3.55 5.15 7.14
N LEU A 390 -4.40 4.36 6.50
CA LEU A 390 -5.63 3.84 7.10
C LEU A 390 -5.32 2.91 8.29
N VAL A 391 -4.39 1.98 8.13
CA VAL A 391 -3.97 1.02 9.18
C VAL A 391 -3.35 1.75 10.36
N MET A 392 -2.36 2.63 10.12
CA MET A 392 -1.66 3.34 11.18
C MET A 392 -2.59 4.30 11.94
N SER A 393 -3.47 4.99 11.21
CA SER A 393 -4.45 5.88 11.84
C SER A 393 -5.43 5.10 12.71
N PHE A 394 -5.89 3.94 12.27
CA PHE A 394 -6.76 3.06 13.05
C PHE A 394 -6.06 2.58 14.34
N ILE A 395 -4.84 2.04 14.22
CA ILE A 395 -4.08 1.53 15.38
C ILE A 395 -3.85 2.65 16.42
N ILE A 396 -3.38 3.82 15.98
CA ILE A 396 -3.07 4.94 16.87
C ILE A 396 -4.35 5.48 17.52
N ALA A 397 -5.44 5.62 16.77
CA ALA A 397 -6.70 6.13 17.29
C ALA A 397 -7.34 5.18 18.30
N VAL A 398 -7.33 3.87 18.02
CA VAL A 398 -7.83 2.84 18.95
C VAL A 398 -6.97 2.79 20.22
N ALA A 399 -5.65 2.75 20.08
CA ALA A 399 -4.74 2.74 21.25
C ALA A 399 -4.96 3.96 22.15
N TYR A 400 -5.14 5.14 21.55
CA TYR A 400 -5.44 6.36 22.30
C TYR A 400 -6.80 6.27 23.02
N SER A 401 -7.86 5.83 22.31
CA SER A 401 -9.20 5.69 22.89
C SER A 401 -9.18 4.77 24.11
N TYR A 402 -8.55 3.60 24.00
CA TYR A 402 -8.43 2.67 25.12
C TYR A 402 -7.59 3.22 26.27
N ALA A 403 -6.50 3.93 25.99
CA ALA A 403 -5.65 4.50 27.03
C ALA A 403 -6.36 5.59 27.83
N VAL A 404 -7.18 6.42 27.18
CA VAL A 404 -7.93 7.50 27.83
C VAL A 404 -9.11 6.94 28.61
N GLU A 405 -9.94 6.08 28.02
CA GLU A 405 -11.09 5.46 28.70
C GLU A 405 -10.66 4.59 29.89
N GLY A 406 -9.58 3.82 29.71
CA GLY A 406 -9.05 3.01 30.80
C GLY A 406 -8.62 3.83 32.02
N ARG A 407 -7.99 5.00 31.80
CA ARG A 407 -7.59 5.91 32.88
C ARG A 407 -8.79 6.56 33.58
N GLU A 408 -9.80 6.98 32.81
CA GLU A 408 -11.02 7.58 33.38
C GLU A 408 -11.78 6.56 34.24
N ARG A 409 -11.94 5.32 33.79
CA ARG A 409 -12.56 4.24 34.57
C ARG A 409 -11.79 3.93 35.86
N LEU A 410 -10.48 3.79 35.75
CA LEU A 410 -9.62 3.53 36.93
C LEU A 410 -9.67 4.68 37.94
N PHE A 411 -9.71 5.92 37.50
CA PHE A 411 -9.83 7.08 38.35
C PHE A 411 -11.18 7.09 39.09
N LEU A 412 -12.28 6.91 38.39
CA LEU A 412 -13.62 6.84 38.97
C LEU A 412 -13.74 5.67 39.94
N SER A 413 -13.30 4.47 39.56
CA SER A 413 -13.32 3.30 40.45
C SER A 413 -12.54 3.56 41.75
N ARG A 414 -11.32 4.10 41.67
CA ARG A 414 -10.52 4.45 42.86
C ARG A 414 -11.17 5.48 43.73
N THR A 415 -11.82 6.48 43.17
CA THR A 415 -12.49 7.53 43.93
C THR A 415 -13.71 6.98 44.67
N PHE A 416 -14.54 6.18 44.00
CA PHE A 416 -15.71 5.57 44.66
C PHE A 416 -15.34 4.49 45.67
N SER A 417 -14.25 3.74 45.47
CA SER A 417 -13.80 2.72 46.43
C SER A 417 -13.31 3.29 47.78
N GLN A 418 -13.18 4.60 47.91
CA GLN A 418 -12.90 5.24 49.21
C GLN A 418 -14.16 5.35 50.11
N TYR A 419 -15.34 5.26 49.54
CA TYR A 419 -16.62 5.47 50.20
C TYR A 419 -17.50 4.23 50.25
N MET A 420 -17.23 3.24 49.38
CA MET A 420 -18.03 2.02 49.29
C MET A 420 -17.17 0.83 48.87
N ASP A 421 -17.70 -0.38 49.02
CA ASP A 421 -17.04 -1.59 48.53
C ASP A 421 -16.79 -1.53 47.02
N THR A 422 -15.66 -2.07 46.58
CA THR A 422 -15.23 -2.04 45.15
C THR A 422 -16.26 -2.68 44.24
N LYS A 423 -16.98 -3.72 44.71
CA LYS A 423 -18.02 -4.39 43.93
C LYS A 423 -19.22 -3.49 43.68
N VAL A 424 -19.60 -2.70 44.68
CA VAL A 424 -20.70 -1.72 44.57
C VAL A 424 -20.30 -0.58 43.64
N ALA A 425 -19.06 -0.08 43.75
CA ALA A 425 -18.53 0.93 42.87
C ALA A 425 -18.50 0.43 41.37
N ASP A 426 -18.02 -0.78 41.13
CA ASP A 426 -18.01 -1.38 39.81
C ASP A 426 -19.42 -1.62 39.23
N TYR A 427 -20.38 -2.00 40.11
CA TYR A 427 -21.78 -2.18 39.71
C TYR A 427 -22.40 -0.87 39.25
N LEU A 428 -22.20 0.22 39.98
CA LEU A 428 -22.69 1.55 39.61
C LEU A 428 -22.04 2.08 38.34
N LEU A 429 -20.74 1.87 38.18
CA LEU A 429 -20.02 2.26 36.94
C LEU A 429 -20.51 1.51 35.69
N ARG A 430 -20.97 0.28 35.87
CA ARG A 430 -21.56 -0.52 34.78
C ARG A 430 -23.02 -0.14 34.50
N ASN A 431 -23.71 0.42 35.49
CA ASN A 431 -25.15 0.75 35.45
C ASN A 431 -25.41 2.23 35.79
N PRO A 432 -24.89 3.20 35.03
CA PRO A 432 -24.99 4.62 35.36
C PRO A 432 -26.44 5.14 35.43
N ASN A 433 -27.37 4.42 34.83
CA ASN A 433 -28.80 4.75 34.87
C ASN A 433 -29.47 4.56 36.28
N LEU A 434 -28.77 3.89 37.19
CA LEU A 434 -29.25 3.73 38.58
C LEU A 434 -28.99 5.00 39.40
N ILE A 435 -28.05 5.84 39.00
CA ILE A 435 -27.75 7.12 39.65
C ILE A 435 -28.72 8.16 39.09
N LYS A 436 -29.87 8.32 39.78
CA LYS A 436 -30.91 9.32 39.40
C LYS A 436 -30.85 10.52 40.36
N PRO A 437 -30.76 11.76 39.83
CA PRO A 437 -30.98 12.96 40.66
C PRO A 437 -32.36 12.92 41.31
N GLY A 438 -32.44 13.05 42.60
CA GLY A 438 -33.68 13.01 43.38
C GLY A 438 -33.91 11.73 44.18
N GLY A 439 -33.03 10.71 44.00
CA GLY A 439 -33.10 9.46 44.78
C GLY A 439 -34.23 8.53 44.36
N GLN A 440 -34.29 7.38 45.02
CA GLN A 440 -35.37 6.39 44.93
C GLN A 440 -35.76 5.97 46.33
N VAL A 441 -37.08 5.68 46.53
CA VAL A 441 -37.52 5.07 47.79
C VAL A 441 -37.02 3.63 47.80
N MET A 442 -36.15 3.32 48.77
CA MET A 442 -35.59 1.97 48.94
C MET A 442 -35.68 1.60 50.44
N ARG A 443 -35.83 0.31 50.70
CA ARG A 443 -35.70 -0.21 52.07
C ARG A 443 -34.24 -0.27 52.44
N VAL A 444 -33.82 0.46 53.44
CA VAL A 444 -32.43 0.55 53.87
C VAL A 444 -32.28 0.26 55.37
N ALA A 445 -31.16 -0.29 55.75
CA ALA A 445 -30.72 -0.33 57.14
C ALA A 445 -29.75 0.84 57.35
N ILE A 446 -30.10 1.74 58.24
CA ILE A 446 -29.34 2.94 58.56
C ILE A 446 -28.53 2.68 59.84
N PHE A 447 -27.27 3.13 59.84
CA PHE A 447 -26.31 2.94 60.93
C PHE A 447 -25.70 4.29 61.31
N PHE A 448 -25.70 4.56 62.61
CA PHE A 448 -24.96 5.66 63.21
C PHE A 448 -24.00 5.14 64.25
N ALA A 449 -22.75 5.58 64.22
CA ALA A 449 -21.77 5.31 65.30
C ALA A 449 -21.15 6.64 65.75
N ASP A 450 -21.23 6.93 67.05
CA ASP A 450 -20.82 8.17 67.63
C ASP A 450 -19.85 7.89 68.83
N ILE A 451 -18.85 8.74 69.02
CA ILE A 451 -17.89 8.57 70.14
C ILE A 451 -18.51 9.08 71.40
N ALA A 452 -18.64 8.19 72.39
CA ALA A 452 -19.25 8.56 73.69
C ALA A 452 -18.40 9.59 74.44
N GLY A 453 -18.98 10.75 74.64
CA GLY A 453 -18.33 11.82 75.42
C GLY A 453 -17.17 12.51 74.72
N PHE A 454 -17.15 12.49 73.38
CA PHE A 454 -16.08 13.07 72.52
C PHE A 454 -15.75 14.52 72.89
N THR A 455 -16.73 15.38 73.13
CA THR A 455 -16.53 16.77 73.52
C THR A 455 -15.64 16.87 74.81
N SER A 456 -15.95 16.07 75.80
CA SER A 456 -15.17 16.05 77.04
C SER A 456 -13.76 15.47 76.90
N ILE A 457 -13.57 14.58 75.93
CA ILE A 457 -12.25 14.00 75.61
C ILE A 457 -11.44 15.02 74.84
N SER A 458 -12.03 15.67 73.85
CA SER A 458 -11.35 16.63 72.98
C SER A 458 -10.91 17.91 73.68
N GLU A 459 -11.57 18.28 74.79
CA GLU A 459 -11.15 19.41 75.64
C GLU A 459 -9.94 19.09 76.50
N LYS A 460 -9.61 17.81 76.72
CA LYS A 460 -8.54 17.37 77.62
C LYS A 460 -7.23 17.03 77.00
N ILE A 461 -7.19 16.87 75.69
CA ILE A 461 -6.00 16.48 74.96
C ILE A 461 -5.69 17.47 73.81
N PRO A 462 -4.42 17.65 73.37
CA PRO A 462 -4.03 18.55 72.29
C PRO A 462 -4.72 18.24 71.02
N ALA A 463 -5.04 19.27 70.19
CA ALA A 463 -5.84 19.16 68.97
C ALA A 463 -5.24 18.20 67.91
N ASP A 464 -3.91 18.14 67.81
CA ASP A 464 -3.20 17.21 66.92
C ASP A 464 -3.40 15.75 67.36
N ARG A 465 -3.40 15.48 68.68
CA ARG A 465 -3.71 14.16 69.24
C ARG A 465 -5.18 13.79 69.03
N VAL A 466 -6.11 14.77 69.18
CA VAL A 466 -7.52 14.56 68.95
C VAL A 466 -7.73 14.14 67.44
N ALA A 467 -7.09 14.85 66.49
CA ALA A 467 -7.17 14.54 65.08
C ALA A 467 -6.62 13.14 64.79
N THR A 468 -5.48 12.76 65.34
CA THR A 468 -4.86 11.44 65.22
C THR A 468 -5.76 10.33 65.76
N MET A 469 -6.32 10.52 66.95
CA MET A 469 -7.25 9.60 67.58
C MET A 469 -8.53 9.42 66.75
N LEU A 470 -9.14 10.52 66.34
CA LEU A 470 -10.35 10.52 65.53
C LEU A 470 -10.11 9.81 64.18
N HIS A 471 -9.01 10.13 63.52
CA HIS A 471 -8.66 9.50 62.24
C HIS A 471 -8.50 7.98 62.32
N ARG A 472 -7.82 7.48 63.37
CA ARG A 472 -7.67 6.04 63.61
C ARG A 472 -8.99 5.35 63.85
N ILE A 473 -9.88 5.92 64.69
CA ILE A 473 -11.18 5.37 65.01
C ILE A 473 -12.04 5.33 63.74
N LEU A 474 -12.20 6.47 63.07
CA LEU A 474 -13.08 6.59 61.89
C LEU A 474 -12.62 5.67 60.77
N ASN A 475 -11.30 5.57 60.53
CA ASN A 475 -10.79 4.66 59.49
C ASN A 475 -11.07 3.19 59.82
N SER A 476 -10.82 2.76 61.04
CA SER A 476 -11.04 1.37 61.44
C SER A 476 -12.51 0.97 61.36
N LEU A 477 -13.40 1.84 61.85
CA LEU A 477 -14.84 1.59 61.78
C LEU A 477 -15.33 1.60 60.31
N THR A 478 -14.83 2.51 59.50
CA THR A 478 -15.12 2.57 58.06
C THR A 478 -14.74 1.28 57.35
N GLU A 479 -13.54 0.75 57.61
CA GLU A 479 -13.13 -0.54 57.03
C GLU A 479 -14.08 -1.69 57.39
N VAL A 480 -14.53 -1.73 58.66
CA VAL A 480 -15.47 -2.76 59.12
C VAL A 480 -16.81 -2.64 58.38
N ILE A 481 -17.33 -1.41 58.25
CA ILE A 481 -18.60 -1.12 57.60
C ILE A 481 -18.52 -1.51 56.12
N ILE A 482 -17.47 -1.11 55.42
CA ILE A 482 -17.29 -1.43 53.98
C ILE A 482 -17.11 -2.93 53.78
N LYS A 483 -16.32 -3.62 54.62
CA LYS A 483 -16.19 -5.09 54.58
C LYS A 483 -17.51 -5.82 54.82
N GLY A 484 -18.42 -5.19 55.57
CA GLY A 484 -19.78 -5.65 55.81
C GLY A 484 -20.78 -5.28 54.69
N ASN A 485 -20.32 -4.82 53.54
CA ASN A 485 -21.11 -4.33 52.38
C ASN A 485 -21.92 -3.04 52.70
N GLY A 486 -21.56 -2.27 53.71
CA GLY A 486 -22.14 -0.97 54.02
C GLY A 486 -21.59 0.14 53.15
N VAL A 487 -22.38 1.15 52.89
CA VAL A 487 -22.03 2.37 52.18
C VAL A 487 -21.91 3.51 53.20
N ILE A 488 -20.78 4.19 53.24
CA ILE A 488 -20.62 5.39 54.08
C ILE A 488 -21.33 6.56 53.38
N ASP A 489 -22.28 7.17 54.08
CA ASP A 489 -22.94 8.38 53.58
C ASP A 489 -22.07 9.61 53.85
N LYS A 490 -21.77 9.84 55.13
CA LYS A 490 -20.97 10.99 55.54
C LYS A 490 -20.40 10.81 56.97
N TYR A 491 -19.44 11.67 57.29
CA TYR A 491 -18.98 11.88 58.66
C TYR A 491 -19.58 13.17 59.21
N ILE A 492 -20.13 13.12 60.39
CA ILE A 492 -20.75 14.26 61.09
C ILE A 492 -19.96 14.50 62.39
N GLY A 493 -18.85 15.23 62.26
CA GLY A 493 -17.90 15.37 63.37
C GLY A 493 -17.22 14.06 63.72
N ASP A 494 -17.50 13.51 64.92
CA ASP A 494 -17.02 12.21 65.39
C ASP A 494 -18.00 11.05 65.11
N CYS A 495 -19.10 11.31 64.41
CA CYS A 495 -20.11 10.33 64.08
C CYS A 495 -19.96 9.84 62.64
N ILE A 496 -20.11 8.53 62.42
CA ILE A 496 -20.21 7.89 61.09
C ILE A 496 -21.67 7.61 60.81
N MET A 497 -22.15 8.06 59.65
CA MET A 497 -23.41 7.65 59.08
C MET A 497 -23.17 6.68 57.92
N ALA A 498 -23.78 5.51 57.99
CA ALA A 498 -23.70 4.49 56.95
C ALA A 498 -25.06 3.82 56.72
N PHE A 499 -25.21 3.13 55.61
CA PHE A 499 -26.43 2.40 55.29
C PHE A 499 -26.14 1.16 54.43
N TRP A 500 -27.11 0.21 54.38
CA TRP A 500 -27.18 -0.97 53.56
C TRP A 500 -28.50 -0.98 52.79
N GLY A 501 -28.60 -1.69 51.68
CA GLY A 501 -29.85 -1.81 50.90
C GLY A 501 -29.94 -0.82 49.73
N ALA A 502 -28.98 0.08 49.57
CA ALA A 502 -28.87 0.96 48.42
C ALA A 502 -27.40 1.13 48.01
N PRO A 503 -27.09 1.29 46.73
CA PRO A 503 -27.95 1.19 45.54
C PRO A 503 -28.26 -0.25 45.10
N ILE A 504 -27.73 -1.23 45.82
CA ILE A 504 -27.95 -2.66 45.64
C ILE A 504 -28.64 -3.20 46.89
N ASP A 505 -29.86 -3.70 46.73
CA ASP A 505 -30.56 -4.40 47.79
C ASP A 505 -30.09 -5.85 47.83
N THR A 506 -29.78 -6.34 49.05
CA THR A 506 -29.43 -7.73 49.32
C THR A 506 -30.39 -8.26 50.38
N ASP A 507 -30.83 -9.52 50.31
CA ASP A 507 -31.74 -10.15 51.25
C ASP A 507 -31.24 -10.19 52.72
N ARG A 508 -30.07 -9.56 53.02
CA ARG A 508 -29.38 -9.60 54.32
C ARG A 508 -28.92 -8.24 54.82
N ASP A 509 -29.44 -7.15 54.29
CA ASP A 509 -28.94 -5.81 54.59
C ASP A 509 -29.05 -5.43 56.04
N GLU A 510 -30.19 -5.69 56.71
CA GLU A 510 -30.40 -5.47 58.13
C GLU A 510 -29.46 -6.35 58.98
N ILE A 511 -29.25 -7.61 58.55
CA ILE A 511 -28.37 -8.55 59.22
C ILE A 511 -26.92 -8.07 59.13
N ASN A 512 -26.49 -7.63 57.96
CA ASN A 512 -25.15 -7.11 57.69
C ASN A 512 -24.86 -5.84 58.50
N ALA A 513 -25.83 -4.96 58.64
CA ALA A 513 -25.74 -3.77 59.46
C ALA A 513 -25.54 -4.12 60.96
N CYS A 514 -26.30 -5.09 61.49
CA CYS A 514 -26.16 -5.57 62.85
C CYS A 514 -24.81 -6.26 63.08
N TYR A 515 -24.36 -7.11 62.14
CA TYR A 515 -23.05 -7.74 62.24
C TYR A 515 -21.90 -6.72 62.19
N SER A 516 -22.03 -5.70 61.34
CA SER A 516 -21.06 -4.61 61.28
C SER A 516 -21.01 -3.82 62.59
N ALA A 517 -22.14 -3.58 63.23
CA ALA A 517 -22.18 -2.94 64.53
C ALA A 517 -21.40 -3.72 65.57
N ILE A 518 -21.61 -5.04 65.65
CA ILE A 518 -20.86 -5.91 66.59
C ILE A 518 -19.35 -5.87 66.30
N ARG A 519 -18.97 -6.03 65.04
CA ARG A 519 -17.57 -5.97 64.60
C ARG A 519 -16.91 -4.61 64.82
N CYS A 520 -17.65 -3.52 64.77
CA CYS A 520 -17.16 -2.20 65.14
C CYS A 520 -16.78 -2.11 66.61
N LEU A 521 -17.55 -2.77 67.53
CA LEU A 521 -17.18 -2.88 68.91
C LEU A 521 -15.91 -3.72 69.14
N ASP A 522 -15.79 -4.87 68.42
CA ASP A 522 -14.57 -5.70 68.46
C ASP A 522 -13.34 -4.91 67.93
N ALA A 523 -13.49 -4.16 66.85
CA ALA A 523 -12.41 -3.32 66.30
C ALA A 523 -12.00 -2.19 67.27
N LEU A 524 -12.96 -1.63 67.94
CA LEU A 524 -12.70 -0.58 68.96
C LEU A 524 -11.89 -1.13 70.15
N ASP A 525 -12.15 -2.38 70.57
CA ASP A 525 -11.37 -3.01 71.67
C ASP A 525 -9.91 -3.16 71.25
N GLU A 526 -9.61 -3.50 70.00
CA GLU A 526 -8.25 -3.56 69.45
C GLU A 526 -7.59 -2.16 69.41
N ILE A 527 -8.34 -1.14 68.96
CA ILE A 527 -7.86 0.26 69.00
C ILE A 527 -7.52 0.71 70.42
N ASN A 528 -8.38 0.41 71.40
CA ASN A 528 -8.20 0.77 72.79
C ASN A 528 -6.97 0.11 73.43
N LYS A 529 -6.60 -1.11 73.01
CA LYS A 529 -5.33 -1.74 73.40
C LYS A 529 -4.13 -0.90 72.93
N GLY A 530 -4.14 -0.43 71.71
CA GLY A 530 -3.12 0.47 71.13
C GLY A 530 -3.10 1.84 71.86
N PHE A 531 -4.27 2.40 72.05
CA PHE A 531 -4.41 3.70 72.75
C PHE A 531 -3.87 3.70 74.15
N ARG A 532 -4.12 2.64 74.92
CA ARG A 532 -3.53 2.47 76.28
C ARG A 532 -2.00 2.47 76.21
N ALA A 533 -1.40 1.79 75.30
CA ALA A 533 0.06 1.75 75.13
C ALA A 533 0.67 3.12 74.77
N GLU A 534 -0.07 3.96 74.02
CA GLU A 534 0.36 5.27 73.52
C GLU A 534 -0.11 6.45 74.41
N GLY A 535 -0.78 6.17 75.56
CA GLY A 535 -1.26 7.18 76.48
C GLY A 535 -2.45 8.00 75.98
N PHE A 536 -3.25 7.44 75.08
CA PHE A 536 -4.56 7.99 74.78
C PHE A 536 -5.63 7.53 75.75
N PRO A 537 -6.73 8.28 75.88
CA PRO A 537 -7.85 7.85 76.73
C PRO A 537 -8.55 6.64 76.05
N GLU A 538 -9.16 5.82 76.89
CA GLU A 538 -10.02 4.72 76.41
C GLU A 538 -11.33 5.29 75.84
N ILE A 539 -11.70 4.81 74.68
CA ILE A 539 -12.82 5.32 73.91
C ILE A 539 -13.96 4.29 73.90
N ASN A 540 -15.16 4.80 74.09
CA ASN A 540 -16.41 4.04 73.85
C ASN A 540 -17.18 4.64 72.71
N ILE A 541 -17.93 3.82 71.97
CA ILE A 541 -18.84 4.27 70.93
C ILE A 541 -20.27 3.89 71.23
N ARG A 542 -21.19 4.66 70.71
CA ARG A 542 -22.63 4.35 70.68
C ARG A 542 -23.04 4.06 69.31
N ILE A 543 -23.70 2.92 69.06
CA ILE A 543 -24.15 2.53 67.78
C ILE A 543 -25.67 2.40 67.79
N GLY A 544 -26.32 3.02 66.78
CA GLY A 544 -27.75 2.87 66.50
C GLY A 544 -27.93 2.27 65.12
N VAL A 545 -28.76 1.24 65.04
CA VAL A 545 -29.16 0.63 63.78
C VAL A 545 -30.69 0.64 63.68
N HIS A 546 -31.19 1.07 62.53
CA HIS A 546 -32.66 1.08 62.26
C HIS A 546 -32.89 0.72 60.78
N SER A 547 -34.01 0.04 60.49
CA SER A 547 -34.38 -0.26 59.11
C SER A 547 -35.74 0.32 58.74
N GLY A 548 -35.88 0.77 57.50
CA GLY A 548 -37.09 1.36 56.99
C GLY A 548 -36.96 1.89 55.55
N ASP A 549 -38.04 2.41 55.03
CA ASP A 549 -38.05 3.02 53.72
C ASP A 549 -37.46 4.43 53.78
N ALA A 550 -36.46 4.71 52.95
CA ALA A 550 -35.82 6.01 52.82
C ALA A 550 -35.61 6.36 51.34
N ILE A 551 -35.36 7.63 51.08
CA ILE A 551 -34.93 8.08 49.75
C ILE A 551 -33.38 7.97 49.74
N ALA A 552 -32.89 7.04 48.95
CA ALA A 552 -31.46 6.79 48.76
C ALA A 552 -31.01 7.17 47.34
#